data_a701be7759d4a379e7e0b50be70f2e97
#
_entry.id   a701be7759d4a379e7e0b50be70f2e97
#
_cell.length_a   1.000
_cell.length_b   1.000
_cell.length_c   1.000
_cell.angle_alpha   90.00
_cell.angle_beta   90.00
_cell.angle_gamma   90.00
#
_symmetry.space_group_name_H-M   'P 1'
#
loop_
_entity.id
_entity.type
_entity.pdbx_description
1 polymer ?
#
loop_
_entity_poly.entity_id
_entity_poly.type
_entity_poly.pdbx_seq_one_letter_code
_entity_poly.pdbx_strand_id
1 'polypeptide(L)'
;MLFDVKECYDSAVIKSLFVEYSHIKGAESCFVSFDKELNDLDGFYSGGAILVGYEDDKPVACVAIRKISDETCEGKRLFIKPECRGKGYARIMLKAMTDKASALGFKEVVFTTKPEVMTVGYGLYKRMGFEELSEDNGIVSMRIDLGRMKLRR
;
A
#
# COMPACT_ATOMS: atom_id res chain seq x y z
N MET A 1 22.28 3.83 4.82
CA MET A 1 21.16 4.60 5.33
C MET A 1 20.20 3.69 6.06
N LEU A 2 19.69 4.15 7.18
CA LEU A 2 18.74 3.37 7.99
C LEU A 2 17.33 3.56 7.46
N PHE A 3 16.67 2.48 7.10
CA PHE A 3 15.26 2.50 6.70
C PHE A 3 14.43 1.69 7.68
N ASP A 4 13.36 2.29 8.21
CA ASP A 4 12.53 1.69 9.23
C ASP A 4 11.04 1.91 8.91
N VAL A 5 10.20 0.92 9.17
CA VAL A 5 8.76 1.00 8.90
C VAL A 5 8.00 0.94 10.21
N LYS A 6 7.10 1.89 10.41
CA LYS A 6 6.29 1.97 11.63
C LYS A 6 4.84 2.24 11.29
N GLU A 7 3.94 1.73 12.12
CA GLU A 7 2.55 2.17 12.08
C GLU A 7 2.50 3.63 12.50
N CYS A 8 1.82 4.45 11.71
CA CYS A 8 1.82 5.90 11.90
C CYS A 8 0.43 6.40 12.24
N TYR A 9 0.35 7.26 13.25
CA TYR A 9 -0.88 7.90 13.70
C TYR A 9 -0.84 9.42 13.51
N ASP A 10 0.24 9.96 12.95
CA ASP A 10 0.40 11.38 12.68
C ASP A 10 -0.28 11.73 11.35
N SER A 11 -1.47 12.33 11.45
CA SER A 11 -2.26 12.66 10.26
C SER A 11 -1.55 13.64 9.32
N ALA A 12 -0.73 14.54 9.84
CA ALA A 12 0.01 15.49 9.01
C ALA A 12 1.03 14.78 8.11
N VAL A 13 1.77 13.82 8.68
CA VAL A 13 2.74 13.01 7.93
C VAL A 13 2.02 12.19 6.87
N ILE A 14 0.94 11.50 7.25
CA ILE A 14 0.17 10.65 6.34
C ILE A 14 -0.38 11.48 5.18
N LYS A 15 -1.02 12.61 5.48
CA LYS A 15 -1.61 13.47 4.46
C LYS A 15 -0.57 14.00 3.49
N SER A 16 0.60 14.38 4.00
CA SER A 16 1.70 14.87 3.17
C SER A 16 2.11 13.82 2.12
N LEU A 17 2.29 12.57 2.54
CA LEU A 17 2.68 11.49 1.65
C LEU A 17 1.56 11.13 0.66
N PHE A 18 0.32 11.06 1.12
CA PHE A 18 -0.82 10.73 0.27
C PHE A 18 -1.05 11.81 -0.79
N VAL A 19 -0.94 13.08 -0.42
CA VAL A 19 -1.12 14.19 -1.36
C VAL A 19 0.00 14.19 -2.41
N GLU A 20 1.24 13.97 -2.00
CA GLU A 20 2.34 13.87 -2.94
C GLU A 20 2.11 12.73 -3.94
N TYR A 21 1.65 11.59 -3.47
CA TYR A 21 1.32 10.45 -4.34
C TYR A 21 0.20 10.82 -5.33
N SER A 22 -0.82 11.55 -4.87
CA SER A 22 -1.95 11.92 -5.72
C SER A 22 -1.56 12.81 -6.90
N HIS A 23 -0.40 13.48 -6.84
CA HIS A 23 0.08 14.35 -7.90
C HIS A 23 0.88 13.63 -8.98
N ILE A 24 1.07 12.30 -8.89
CA ILE A 24 1.74 11.54 -9.94
C ILE A 24 0.86 11.55 -11.19
N LYS A 25 1.44 11.96 -12.32
CA LYS A 25 0.74 12.03 -13.58
C LYS A 25 0.18 10.65 -13.97
N GLY A 26 -1.10 10.60 -14.28
CA GLY A 26 -1.77 9.37 -14.68
C GLY A 26 -2.38 8.57 -13.53
N ALA A 27 -2.13 8.99 -12.28
CA ALA A 27 -2.65 8.27 -11.11
C ALA A 27 -4.03 8.77 -10.66
N GLU A 28 -4.61 9.76 -11.33
CA GLU A 28 -5.86 10.42 -10.90
C GLU A 28 -7.01 9.43 -10.69
N SER A 29 -7.12 8.42 -11.53
CA SER A 29 -8.19 7.41 -11.42
C SER A 29 -8.08 6.55 -10.16
N CYS A 30 -6.92 6.55 -9.50
CA CYS A 30 -6.71 5.80 -8.26
C CYS A 30 -7.17 6.57 -7.03
N PHE A 31 -7.53 7.84 -7.18
CA PHE A 31 -7.84 8.75 -6.07
C PHE A 31 -9.29 9.23 -6.08
N VAL A 32 -10.22 8.33 -6.37
CA VAL A 32 -11.65 8.62 -6.33
C VAL A 32 -12.07 8.85 -4.88
N SER A 33 -12.82 9.93 -4.63
CA SER A 33 -13.27 10.31 -3.28
C SER A 33 -12.13 10.55 -2.28
N PHE A 34 -10.99 11.02 -2.78
CA PHE A 34 -9.79 11.23 -1.97
C PHE A 34 -10.00 12.24 -0.83
N ASP A 35 -10.81 13.28 -1.06
CA ASP A 35 -11.11 14.29 -0.02
C ASP A 35 -11.77 13.64 1.21
N LYS A 36 -12.68 12.70 0.99
CA LYS A 36 -13.34 11.98 2.09
C LYS A 36 -12.35 11.14 2.88
N GLU A 37 -11.43 10.49 2.18
CA GLU A 37 -10.38 9.70 2.81
C GLU A 37 -9.48 10.57 3.69
N LEU A 38 -9.00 11.71 3.16
CA LEU A 38 -8.12 12.63 3.88
C LEU A 38 -8.81 13.27 5.08
N ASN A 39 -10.10 13.55 4.97
CA ASN A 39 -10.84 14.22 6.03
C ASN A 39 -11.20 13.30 7.20
N ASP A 40 -11.11 11.98 7.01
CA ASP A 40 -11.42 11.01 8.06
C ASP A 40 -10.55 9.77 7.91
N LEU A 41 -9.25 9.94 8.13
CA LEU A 41 -8.30 8.81 8.02
C LEU A 41 -8.63 7.69 9.01
N ASP A 42 -9.00 8.05 10.24
CA ASP A 42 -9.31 7.06 11.26
C ASP A 42 -10.53 6.23 10.89
N GLY A 43 -11.57 6.86 10.36
CA GLY A 43 -12.77 6.14 9.93
C GLY A 43 -12.52 5.33 8.67
N PHE A 44 -11.85 5.93 7.68
CA PHE A 44 -11.59 5.27 6.40
C PHE A 44 -10.73 3.99 6.58
N TYR A 45 -9.75 4.04 7.48
CA TYR A 45 -8.85 2.92 7.75
C TYR A 45 -9.15 2.18 9.04
N SER A 46 -10.36 2.35 9.58
CA SER A 46 -10.80 1.64 10.79
C SER A 46 -10.69 0.13 10.61
N GLY A 47 -10.07 -0.54 11.56
CA GLY A 47 -9.83 -1.98 11.49
C GLY A 47 -8.61 -2.38 10.66
N GLY A 48 -7.98 -1.41 10.01
CA GLY A 48 -6.76 -1.60 9.24
C GLY A 48 -5.57 -0.89 9.90
N ALA A 49 -4.68 -0.34 9.07
CA ALA A 49 -3.50 0.38 9.56
C ALA A 49 -2.91 1.24 8.45
N ILE A 50 -2.11 2.24 8.85
CA ILE A 50 -1.31 3.02 7.92
C ILE A 50 0.14 2.90 8.36
N LEU A 51 1.00 2.46 7.45
CA LEU A 51 2.42 2.30 7.72
C LEU A 51 3.22 3.36 6.97
N VAL A 52 4.23 3.90 7.64
CA VAL A 52 5.12 4.89 7.05
C VAL A 52 6.54 4.37 7.13
N GLY A 53 7.29 4.52 6.04
CA GLY A 53 8.70 4.19 5.97
C GLY A 53 9.54 5.44 6.16
N TYR A 54 10.55 5.34 7.02
CA TYR A 54 11.43 6.44 7.37
C TYR A 54 12.86 6.12 6.94
N GLU A 55 13.46 7.04 6.19
CA GLU A 55 14.89 6.97 5.88
C GLU A 55 15.59 8.00 6.75
N ASP A 56 16.46 7.53 7.65
CA ASP A 56 17.16 8.37 8.61
C ASP A 56 16.20 9.33 9.33
N ASP A 57 15.07 8.79 9.81
CA ASP A 57 14.01 9.48 10.56
C ASP A 57 13.14 10.44 9.73
N LYS A 58 13.30 10.44 8.40
CA LYS A 58 12.45 11.25 7.51
C LYS A 58 11.41 10.37 6.84
N PRO A 59 10.12 10.75 6.85
CA PRO A 59 9.09 9.96 6.18
C PRO A 59 9.25 10.05 4.67
N VAL A 60 9.46 8.89 4.02
CA VAL A 60 9.72 8.83 2.57
C VAL A 60 8.85 7.83 1.85
N ALA A 61 8.05 7.04 2.57
CA ALA A 61 7.24 5.99 1.97
C ALA A 61 5.99 5.75 2.81
N CYS A 62 4.95 5.20 2.19
CA CYS A 62 3.73 4.81 2.90
C CYS A 62 3.07 3.63 2.24
N VAL A 63 2.19 2.96 2.98
CA VAL A 63 1.24 1.98 2.49
C VAL A 63 0.12 1.87 3.51
N ALA A 64 -1.10 1.64 3.07
CA ALA A 64 -2.25 1.56 3.96
C ALA A 64 -2.98 0.24 3.79
N ILE A 65 -3.62 -0.21 4.86
CA ILE A 65 -4.46 -1.40 4.91
C ILE A 65 -5.87 -0.95 5.25
N ARG A 66 -6.80 -1.19 4.34
CA ARG A 66 -8.21 -0.89 4.56
C ARG A 66 -8.99 -2.18 4.75
N LYS A 67 -9.75 -2.28 5.84
CA LYS A 67 -10.59 -3.44 6.09
C LYS A 67 -11.75 -3.46 5.10
N ILE A 68 -11.98 -4.59 4.44
CA ILE A 68 -13.14 -4.82 3.58
C ILE A 68 -14.13 -5.74 4.28
N SER A 69 -13.63 -6.81 4.89
CA SER A 69 -14.42 -7.77 5.66
C SER A 69 -13.53 -8.34 6.77
N ASP A 70 -14.05 -9.27 7.55
CA ASP A 70 -13.26 -9.89 8.62
C ASP A 70 -12.04 -10.65 8.10
N GLU A 71 -12.11 -11.15 6.87
CA GLU A 71 -11.03 -11.96 6.29
C GLU A 71 -10.23 -11.24 5.21
N THR A 72 -10.78 -10.18 4.62
CA THR A 72 -10.18 -9.51 3.45
C THR A 72 -9.88 -8.05 3.76
N CYS A 73 -8.68 -7.62 3.41
CA CYS A 73 -8.30 -6.21 3.44
C CYS A 73 -7.79 -5.78 2.07
N GLU A 74 -7.81 -4.47 1.86
CA GLU A 74 -7.28 -3.85 0.66
C GLU A 74 -5.99 -3.12 0.99
N GLY A 75 -4.92 -3.39 0.22
CA GLY A 75 -3.71 -2.59 0.27
C GLY A 75 -3.90 -1.36 -0.60
N LYS A 76 -3.58 -0.20 -0.06
CA LYS A 76 -3.76 1.09 -0.74
C LYS A 76 -2.57 1.98 -0.50
N ARG A 77 -2.36 2.92 -1.41
CA ARG A 77 -1.42 4.03 -1.19
C ARG A 77 0.02 3.58 -0.98
N LEU A 78 0.46 2.53 -1.67
CA LEU A 78 1.87 2.17 -1.69
C LEU A 78 2.61 3.22 -2.51
N PHE A 79 3.46 3.98 -1.84
CA PHE A 79 4.16 5.10 -2.44
C PHE A 79 5.56 5.23 -1.85
N ILE A 80 6.53 5.43 -2.71
CA ILE A 80 7.91 5.76 -2.33
C ILE A 80 8.23 7.08 -3.01
N LYS A 81 8.73 8.05 -2.25
CA LYS A 81 9.14 9.33 -2.85
C LYS A 81 10.11 9.07 -4.00
N PRO A 82 9.97 9.79 -5.14
CA PRO A 82 10.81 9.55 -6.31
C PRO A 82 12.31 9.55 -6.03
N GLU A 83 12.76 10.46 -5.19
CA GLU A 83 14.19 10.58 -4.83
C GLU A 83 14.72 9.40 -4.02
N CYS A 84 13.82 8.57 -3.47
CA CYS A 84 14.18 7.41 -2.66
C CYS A 84 13.94 6.07 -3.36
N ARG A 85 13.59 6.09 -4.64
CA ARG A 85 13.34 4.88 -5.41
C ARG A 85 14.67 4.19 -5.80
N GLY A 86 14.57 2.91 -6.14
CA GLY A 86 15.76 2.14 -6.53
C GLY A 86 16.55 1.60 -5.36
N LYS A 87 16.06 1.73 -4.14
CA LYS A 87 16.74 1.26 -2.92
C LYS A 87 16.07 0.03 -2.30
N GLY A 88 15.03 -0.52 -2.93
CA GLY A 88 14.32 -1.69 -2.42
C GLY A 88 13.24 -1.38 -1.38
N TYR A 89 12.89 -0.13 -1.18
CA TYR A 89 11.95 0.26 -0.13
C TYR A 89 10.52 -0.21 -0.41
N ALA A 90 10.09 -0.24 -1.68
CA ALA A 90 8.76 -0.72 -2.03
C ALA A 90 8.54 -2.16 -1.57
N ARG A 91 9.54 -3.02 -1.75
CA ARG A 91 9.49 -4.41 -1.31
C ARG A 91 9.40 -4.51 0.21
N ILE A 92 10.17 -3.69 0.92
CA ILE A 92 10.15 -3.66 2.38
C ILE A 92 8.78 -3.19 2.89
N MET A 93 8.22 -2.13 2.26
CA MET A 93 6.89 -1.62 2.60
C MET A 93 5.81 -2.68 2.37
N LEU A 94 5.86 -3.37 1.23
CA LEU A 94 4.87 -4.38 0.89
C LEU A 94 4.94 -5.57 1.83
N LYS A 95 6.15 -6.00 2.20
CA LYS A 95 6.33 -7.07 3.19
C LYS A 95 5.80 -6.65 4.56
N ALA A 96 6.10 -5.44 4.99
CA ALA A 96 5.59 -4.92 6.26
C ALA A 96 4.07 -4.87 6.27
N MET A 97 3.46 -4.48 5.15
CA MET A 97 2.01 -4.43 4.99
C MET A 97 1.39 -5.83 5.09
N THR A 98 1.93 -6.82 4.40
CA THR A 98 1.40 -8.19 4.47
C THR A 98 1.59 -8.81 5.86
N ASP A 99 2.70 -8.52 6.52
CA ASP A 99 2.94 -8.97 7.89
C ASP A 99 1.94 -8.33 8.86
N LYS A 100 1.67 -7.04 8.72
CA LYS A 100 0.70 -6.32 9.55
C LYS A 100 -0.72 -6.84 9.30
N ALA A 101 -1.09 -7.02 8.05
CA ALA A 101 -2.41 -7.56 7.68
C ALA A 101 -2.62 -8.95 8.31
N SER A 102 -1.61 -9.80 8.26
CA SER A 102 -1.65 -11.11 8.89
C SER A 102 -1.80 -11.00 10.41
N ALA A 103 -1.07 -10.09 11.04
CA ALA A 103 -1.14 -9.87 12.49
C ALA A 103 -2.52 -9.35 12.91
N LEU A 104 -3.20 -8.58 12.05
CA LEU A 104 -4.55 -8.10 12.30
C LEU A 104 -5.62 -9.17 12.10
N GLY A 105 -5.25 -10.35 11.59
CA GLY A 105 -6.17 -11.47 11.42
C GLY A 105 -6.74 -11.63 10.02
N PHE A 106 -6.32 -10.80 9.07
CA PHE A 106 -6.78 -10.94 7.69
C PHE A 106 -6.16 -12.17 7.03
N LYS A 107 -6.90 -12.79 6.15
CA LYS A 107 -6.46 -13.97 5.39
C LYS A 107 -6.10 -13.65 3.96
N GLU A 108 -6.57 -12.51 3.45
CA GLU A 108 -6.41 -12.14 2.06
C GLU A 108 -6.18 -10.63 1.95
N VAL A 109 -5.25 -10.25 1.08
CA VAL A 109 -5.04 -8.85 0.69
C VAL A 109 -5.37 -8.70 -0.79
N VAL A 110 -6.15 -7.68 -1.13
CA VAL A 110 -6.40 -7.30 -2.52
C VAL A 110 -5.77 -5.95 -2.79
N PHE A 111 -5.28 -5.76 -4.02
CA PHE A 111 -4.74 -4.49 -4.50
C PHE A 111 -5.32 -4.21 -5.87
N THR A 112 -5.52 -2.93 -6.17
CA THR A 112 -5.71 -2.50 -7.55
C THR A 112 -4.48 -1.71 -7.98
N THR A 113 -4.06 -1.89 -9.21
CA THR A 113 -2.89 -1.21 -9.76
C THR A 113 -3.12 -0.85 -11.23
N LYS A 114 -2.46 0.20 -11.68
CA LYS A 114 -2.50 0.63 -13.06
C LYS A 114 -1.10 0.43 -13.66
N PRO A 115 -0.85 -0.72 -14.33
CA PRO A 115 0.51 -1.06 -14.79
C PRO A 115 1.17 -0.02 -15.69
N GLU A 116 0.38 0.73 -16.46
CA GLU A 116 0.92 1.79 -17.33
C GLU A 116 1.59 2.91 -16.55
N VAL A 117 1.12 3.17 -15.31
CA VAL A 117 1.63 4.25 -14.45
C VAL A 117 2.54 3.68 -13.37
N MET A 118 2.17 2.51 -12.83
CA MET A 118 2.81 1.89 -11.66
C MET A 118 3.48 0.58 -12.04
N THR A 119 4.27 0.58 -13.10
CA THR A 119 4.91 -0.61 -13.66
C THR A 119 5.75 -1.37 -12.63
N VAL A 120 6.52 -0.65 -11.82
CA VAL A 120 7.39 -1.26 -10.80
C VAL A 120 6.55 -1.97 -9.74
N GLY A 121 5.48 -1.33 -9.28
CA GLY A 121 4.57 -1.92 -8.29
C GLY A 121 3.92 -3.19 -8.80
N TYR A 122 3.41 -3.16 -10.01
CA TYR A 122 2.76 -4.31 -10.63
C TYR A 122 3.71 -5.51 -10.73
N GLY A 123 4.93 -5.30 -11.20
CA GLY A 123 5.94 -6.36 -11.28
C GLY A 123 6.30 -6.91 -9.92
N LEU A 124 6.41 -6.03 -8.92
CA LEU A 124 6.72 -6.43 -7.55
C LEU A 124 5.60 -7.31 -6.95
N TYR A 125 4.33 -6.94 -7.15
CA TYR A 125 3.20 -7.73 -6.66
C TYR A 125 3.24 -9.14 -7.23
N LYS A 126 3.48 -9.28 -8.54
CA LYS A 126 3.59 -10.59 -9.19
C LYS A 126 4.74 -11.42 -8.60
N ARG A 127 5.90 -10.80 -8.41
CA ARG A 127 7.06 -11.50 -7.84
C ARG A 127 6.83 -11.97 -6.41
N MET A 128 6.00 -11.25 -5.65
CA MET A 128 5.66 -11.62 -4.28
C MET A 128 4.53 -12.63 -4.18
N GLY A 129 3.96 -13.05 -5.31
CA GLY A 129 2.96 -14.10 -5.35
C GLY A 129 1.53 -13.62 -5.46
N PHE A 130 1.30 -12.33 -5.72
CA PHE A 130 -0.05 -11.83 -5.99
C PHE A 130 -0.54 -12.35 -7.33
N GLU A 131 -1.80 -12.76 -7.37
CA GLU A 131 -2.46 -13.26 -8.57
C GLU A 131 -3.35 -12.16 -9.17
N GLU A 132 -3.36 -12.05 -10.51
CA GLU A 132 -4.32 -11.19 -11.18
C GLU A 132 -5.70 -11.82 -11.14
N LEU A 133 -6.70 -11.03 -10.74
CA LEU A 133 -8.10 -11.45 -10.74
C LEU A 133 -8.84 -10.95 -11.98
N SER A 134 -8.61 -9.69 -12.35
CA SER A 134 -9.35 -9.05 -13.44
C SER A 134 -8.62 -7.80 -13.90
N GLU A 135 -9.00 -7.33 -15.09
CA GLU A 135 -8.56 -6.05 -15.64
C GLU A 135 -9.76 -5.30 -16.17
N ASP A 136 -9.84 -4.00 -15.89
CA ASP A 136 -10.89 -3.13 -16.40
C ASP A 136 -10.32 -1.74 -16.63
N ASN A 137 -10.35 -1.28 -17.87
CA ASN A 137 -9.85 0.04 -18.29
C ASN A 137 -8.41 0.30 -17.86
N GLY A 138 -7.55 -0.73 -17.94
CA GLY A 138 -6.13 -0.61 -17.57
C GLY A 138 -5.87 -0.72 -16.08
N ILE A 139 -6.89 -0.93 -15.27
CA ILE A 139 -6.75 -1.16 -13.84
C ILE A 139 -6.82 -2.66 -13.57
N VAL A 140 -5.79 -3.20 -12.98
CA VAL A 140 -5.68 -4.63 -12.66
C VAL A 140 -5.96 -4.84 -11.18
N SER A 141 -6.84 -5.80 -10.88
CA SER A 141 -7.11 -6.24 -9.52
C SER A 141 -6.28 -7.48 -9.21
N MET A 142 -5.60 -7.47 -8.06
CA MET A 142 -4.70 -8.55 -7.65
C MET A 142 -5.01 -8.98 -6.22
N ARG A 143 -4.70 -10.23 -5.89
CA ARG A 143 -4.89 -10.75 -4.53
C ARG A 143 -3.75 -11.65 -4.11
N ILE A 144 -3.53 -11.76 -2.81
CA ILE A 144 -2.65 -12.77 -2.23
C ILE A 144 -3.32 -13.40 -1.01
N ASP A 145 -3.14 -14.72 -0.86
CA ASP A 145 -3.56 -15.47 0.32
C ASP A 145 -2.43 -15.42 1.36
N LEU A 146 -2.69 -14.80 2.50
CA LEU A 146 -1.67 -14.58 3.53
C LEU A 146 -1.22 -15.88 4.20
N GLY A 147 -2.10 -16.85 4.35
CA GLY A 147 -1.75 -18.15 4.89
C GLY A 147 -0.75 -18.88 3.99
N ARG A 148 -1.01 -18.84 2.68
CA ARG A 148 -0.14 -19.44 1.68
C ARG A 148 1.23 -18.74 1.62
N MET A 149 1.24 -17.42 1.78
CA MET A 149 2.47 -16.65 1.83
C MET A 149 3.35 -17.04 3.03
N LYS A 150 2.74 -17.28 4.19
CA LYS A 150 3.46 -17.74 5.38
C LYS A 150 4.16 -19.08 5.15
N LEU A 151 3.53 -19.98 4.40
CA LEU A 151 4.11 -21.30 4.11
C LEU A 151 5.34 -21.23 3.20
N ARG A 152 5.54 -20.12 2.49
CA ARG A 152 6.67 -19.94 1.57
C ARG A 152 7.92 -19.32 2.21
N ARG A 153 7.85 -18.99 3.46
CA ARG A 153 8.98 -18.39 4.17
C ARG A 153 10.05 -19.40 4.55
#